data_10d7c1b4c8a3aebb3fdec33809224131
#
_entry.id   10d7c1b4c8a3aebb3fdec33809224131
#
_cell.length_a   1.000
_cell.length_b   1.000
_cell.length_c   1.000
_cell.angle_alpha   90.00
_cell.angle_beta   90.00
_cell.angle_gamma   90.00
#
_symmetry.space_group_name_H-M   'P 1'
#
loop_
_entity.id
_entity.type
_entity.pdbx_description
1 polymer ?
#
loop_
_entity_poly.entity_id
_entity_poly.type
_entity_poly.pdbx_seq_one_letter_code
_entity_poly.pdbx_strand_id
1 'polypeptide(L)'
;MSRRIFITGGTGFFGKSMLDWRLRHPETAVDEWTILSRDPGRFMKRYPGLAKQSGVHFRQGDVRTFSFGDKSYDAVIHAATDAVTTLTDEEMTSVVVEGTRHVIDFAKACGAQKLMLTSSGAVYGSLAATVSEETPCRPTTAYGKGKLLAEQMCRESGLHVLLPRCFAFLGPYLNRGIHFAIGNFIQNCIDGQPIVIKGDGLPMRSYLYADDLVEWLFAILERGESGRPYNVGSDRAISIRDLAVLVRETLQSKSEIKVLGQAVAGAANCYVPNVSRARDELDLVQKVGLPEAIRASAR
;
A
#
# COMPACT_ATOMS: atom_id res chain seq x y z
N MET A 1 -6.30 -15.35 22.54
CA MET A 1 -5.80 -14.19 23.34
C MET A 1 -5.84 -12.97 22.44
N SER A 2 -6.17 -11.79 22.99
CA SER A 2 -6.11 -10.52 22.28
C SER A 2 -4.65 -10.16 21.96
N ARG A 3 -4.33 -9.84 20.71
CA ARG A 3 -3.00 -9.39 20.31
C ARG A 3 -2.93 -7.88 20.38
N ARG A 4 -1.75 -7.36 20.71
CA ARG A 4 -1.45 -5.93 20.64
C ARG A 4 -0.60 -5.65 19.41
N ILE A 5 -1.14 -4.87 18.49
CA ILE A 5 -0.50 -4.54 17.20
C ILE A 5 -0.19 -3.05 17.17
N PHE A 6 1.07 -2.69 16.92
CA PHE A 6 1.48 -1.32 16.69
C PHE A 6 1.56 -1.05 15.19
N ILE A 7 0.90 0.02 14.71
CA ILE A 7 0.80 0.32 13.28
C ILE A 7 1.32 1.73 13.01
N THR A 8 2.38 1.85 12.23
CA THR A 8 2.80 3.13 11.66
C THR A 8 2.12 3.33 10.31
N GLY A 9 1.86 4.58 9.92
CA GLY A 9 1.15 4.86 8.67
C GLY A 9 -0.36 4.55 8.72
N GLY A 10 -0.91 4.27 9.92
CA GLY A 10 -2.31 3.90 10.11
C GLY A 10 -3.34 4.98 9.73
N THR A 11 -2.91 6.21 9.46
CA THR A 11 -3.76 7.29 8.95
C THR A 11 -3.67 7.49 7.43
N GLY A 12 -2.81 6.74 6.74
CA GLY A 12 -2.68 6.68 5.29
C GLY A 12 -3.72 5.77 4.63
N PHE A 13 -3.52 5.47 3.34
CA PHE A 13 -4.43 4.60 2.58
C PHE A 13 -4.54 3.21 3.21
N PHE A 14 -3.40 2.54 3.46
CA PHE A 14 -3.40 1.19 4.04
C PHE A 14 -4.05 1.16 5.43
N GLY A 15 -3.65 2.08 6.31
CA GLY A 15 -4.19 2.10 7.65
C GLY A 15 -5.68 2.41 7.71
N LYS A 16 -6.18 3.34 6.88
CA LYS A 16 -7.63 3.59 6.77
C LYS A 16 -8.37 2.37 6.23
N SER A 17 -7.81 1.69 5.24
CA SER A 17 -8.38 0.44 4.71
C SER A 17 -8.42 -0.67 5.77
N MET A 18 -7.35 -0.82 6.56
CA MET A 18 -7.32 -1.77 7.70
C MET A 18 -8.38 -1.43 8.76
N LEU A 19 -8.51 -0.15 9.14
CA LEU A 19 -9.50 0.29 10.11
C LEU A 19 -10.94 0.11 9.61
N ASP A 20 -11.20 0.38 8.35
CA ASP A 20 -12.50 0.17 7.73
C ASP A 20 -12.85 -1.32 7.61
N TRP A 21 -11.87 -2.13 7.21
CA TRP A 21 -12.01 -3.58 7.17
C TRP A 21 -12.31 -4.15 8.56
N ARG A 22 -11.56 -3.73 9.59
CA ARG A 22 -11.81 -4.11 10.99
C ARG A 22 -13.23 -3.76 11.45
N LEU A 23 -13.74 -2.58 11.07
CA LEU A 23 -15.10 -2.15 11.42
C LEU A 23 -16.17 -3.07 10.82
N ARG A 24 -15.93 -3.60 9.63
CA ARG A 24 -16.84 -4.52 8.93
C ARG A 24 -16.65 -5.99 9.31
N HIS A 25 -15.57 -6.31 10.02
CA HIS A 25 -15.22 -7.67 10.46
C HIS A 25 -15.04 -7.70 12.00
N PRO A 26 -16.15 -7.69 12.77
CA PRO A 26 -16.11 -7.56 14.22
C PRO A 26 -15.39 -8.72 14.92
N GLU A 27 -15.26 -9.89 14.27
CA GLU A 27 -14.45 -11.01 14.74
C GLU A 27 -12.98 -10.66 14.91
N THR A 28 -12.49 -9.64 14.21
CA THR A 28 -11.11 -9.14 14.31
C THR A 28 -10.94 -8.08 15.40
N ALA A 29 -12.04 -7.62 15.98
CA ALA A 29 -12.04 -6.58 17.01
C ALA A 29 -11.48 -7.03 18.38
N VAL A 30 -11.10 -8.30 18.50
CA VAL A 30 -10.44 -8.83 19.70
C VAL A 30 -9.02 -8.29 19.91
N ASP A 31 -8.35 -7.87 18.84
CA ASP A 31 -6.99 -7.33 18.89
C ASP A 31 -6.99 -5.84 19.29
N GLU A 32 -5.99 -5.42 20.05
CA GLU A 32 -5.76 -4.01 20.36
C GLU A 32 -4.77 -3.40 19.36
N TRP A 33 -5.16 -2.31 18.72
CA TRP A 33 -4.33 -1.61 17.77
C TRP A 33 -3.89 -0.25 18.32
N THR A 34 -2.60 0.03 18.25
CA THR A 34 -2.05 1.36 18.52
C THR A 34 -1.55 1.98 17.23
N ILE A 35 -2.17 3.07 16.81
CA ILE A 35 -1.87 3.77 15.56
C ILE A 35 -0.94 4.94 15.84
N LEU A 36 0.28 4.91 15.27
CA LEU A 36 1.18 6.06 15.29
C LEU A 36 0.73 7.10 14.24
N SER A 37 0.56 8.33 14.67
CA SER A 37 0.18 9.45 13.79
C SER A 37 0.87 10.74 14.22
N ARG A 38 1.30 11.57 13.25
CA ARG A 38 1.81 12.92 13.53
C ARG A 38 0.71 13.84 14.08
N ASP A 39 -0.53 13.63 13.66
CA ASP A 39 -1.70 14.41 14.10
C ASP A 39 -2.93 13.51 14.27
N PRO A 40 -3.05 12.82 15.43
CA PRO A 40 -4.21 11.99 15.74
C PRO A 40 -5.52 12.79 15.81
N GLY A 41 -5.45 14.02 16.32
CA GLY A 41 -6.63 14.88 16.50
C GLY A 41 -7.31 15.23 15.17
N ARG A 42 -6.52 15.56 14.13
CA ARG A 42 -7.01 15.78 12.78
C ARG A 42 -7.67 14.53 12.20
N PHE A 43 -7.06 13.36 12.40
CA PHE A 43 -7.60 12.08 11.92
C PHE A 43 -8.94 11.77 12.58
N MET A 44 -9.02 11.87 13.91
CA MET A 44 -10.24 11.60 14.68
C MET A 44 -11.39 12.51 14.28
N LYS A 45 -11.11 13.79 13.98
CA LYS A 45 -12.13 14.75 13.51
C LYS A 45 -12.63 14.37 12.10
N ARG A 46 -11.72 13.95 11.21
CA ARG A 46 -12.06 13.68 9.80
C ARG A 46 -12.71 12.31 9.60
N TYR A 47 -12.31 11.31 10.39
CA TYR A 47 -12.75 9.93 10.27
C TYR A 47 -13.21 9.35 11.62
N PRO A 48 -14.24 9.95 12.27
CA PRO A 48 -14.66 9.56 13.62
C PRO A 48 -15.11 8.10 13.69
N GLY A 49 -15.75 7.55 12.65
CA GLY A 49 -16.15 6.15 12.59
C GLY A 49 -14.97 5.18 12.58
N LEU A 50 -13.88 5.53 11.90
CA LEU A 50 -12.67 4.70 11.90
C LEU A 50 -11.87 4.82 13.19
N ALA A 51 -11.91 5.99 13.83
CA ALA A 51 -11.08 6.28 15.00
C ALA A 51 -11.66 5.80 16.33
N LYS A 52 -12.99 5.74 16.46
CA LYS A 52 -13.68 5.44 17.73
C LYS A 52 -14.04 3.96 17.89
N GLN A 53 -13.33 3.08 17.21
CA GLN A 53 -13.53 1.63 17.38
C GLN A 53 -12.96 1.15 18.73
N SER A 54 -13.64 0.19 19.35
CA SER A 54 -13.11 -0.48 20.55
C SER A 54 -11.76 -1.12 20.26
N GLY A 55 -10.80 -1.00 21.17
CA GLY A 55 -9.45 -1.54 21.01
C GLY A 55 -8.57 -0.77 20.00
N VAL A 56 -9.00 0.40 19.49
CA VAL A 56 -8.17 1.26 18.65
C VAL A 56 -7.71 2.47 19.43
N HIS A 57 -6.41 2.62 19.55
CA HIS A 57 -5.74 3.68 20.27
C HIS A 57 -4.84 4.48 19.33
N PHE A 58 -4.66 5.75 19.62
CA PHE A 58 -3.75 6.62 18.86
C PHE A 58 -2.60 7.07 19.73
N ARG A 59 -1.42 7.12 19.13
CA ARG A 59 -0.21 7.69 19.71
C ARG A 59 0.34 8.77 18.79
N GLN A 60 0.61 9.94 19.36
CA GLN A 60 1.23 11.01 18.58
C GLN A 60 2.74 10.79 18.45
N GLY A 61 3.28 10.99 17.24
CA GLY A 61 4.71 10.91 16.97
C GLY A 61 5.05 10.85 15.48
N ASP A 62 6.28 11.23 15.17
CA ASP A 62 6.90 11.00 13.86
C ASP A 62 7.57 9.62 13.86
N VAL A 63 7.50 8.90 12.74
CA VAL A 63 8.02 7.55 12.59
C VAL A 63 9.53 7.44 12.85
N ARG A 64 10.27 8.54 12.70
CA ARG A 64 11.72 8.61 12.90
C ARG A 64 12.14 8.90 14.35
N THR A 65 11.21 9.43 15.17
CA THR A 65 11.61 10.02 16.47
C THR A 65 10.64 9.77 17.62
N PHE A 66 9.54 9.01 17.41
CA PHE A 66 8.59 8.74 18.50
C PHE A 66 9.27 8.00 19.66
N SER A 67 8.91 8.35 20.89
CA SER A 67 9.43 7.67 22.10
C SER A 67 8.88 6.25 22.19
N PHE A 68 9.62 5.28 22.74
CA PHE A 68 9.16 3.88 22.74
C PHE A 68 8.08 3.60 23.82
N GLY A 69 8.25 4.10 25.03
CA GLY A 69 7.35 3.79 26.18
C GLY A 69 7.47 2.35 26.64
N ASP A 70 6.63 1.97 27.61
CA ASP A 70 6.78 0.69 28.32
C ASP A 70 5.79 -0.42 27.86
N LYS A 71 4.95 -0.12 26.85
CA LYS A 71 3.99 -1.11 26.33
C LYS A 71 4.68 -2.15 25.46
N SER A 72 4.37 -3.42 25.68
CA SER A 72 4.76 -4.51 24.78
C SER A 72 3.72 -4.68 23.66
N TYR A 73 4.18 -5.16 22.50
CA TYR A 73 3.35 -5.46 21.36
C TYR A 73 3.71 -6.83 20.78
N ASP A 74 2.71 -7.57 20.29
CA ASP A 74 2.94 -8.87 19.67
C ASP A 74 3.43 -8.74 18.24
N ALA A 75 2.97 -7.70 17.54
CA ALA A 75 3.37 -7.40 16.17
C ALA A 75 3.49 -5.89 15.92
N VAL A 76 4.39 -5.53 15.01
CA VAL A 76 4.54 -4.17 14.47
C VAL A 76 4.30 -4.21 12.97
N ILE A 77 3.39 -3.36 12.47
CA ILE A 77 3.14 -3.14 11.03
C ILE A 77 3.71 -1.78 10.65
N HIS A 78 4.77 -1.78 9.89
CA HIS A 78 5.40 -0.56 9.40
C HIS A 78 4.89 -0.22 7.99
N ALA A 79 3.85 0.61 7.91
CA ALA A 79 3.26 1.11 6.68
C ALA A 79 3.41 2.63 6.49
N ALA A 80 4.21 3.28 7.34
CA ALA A 80 4.49 4.70 7.23
C ALA A 80 5.49 4.98 6.11
N THR A 81 4.98 5.33 4.94
CA THR A 81 5.78 5.96 3.87
C THR A 81 4.85 6.89 3.11
N ASP A 82 5.21 8.15 3.01
CA ASP A 82 4.51 9.07 2.13
C ASP A 82 4.91 8.72 0.68
N ALA A 83 3.97 8.14 -0.06
CA ALA A 83 4.13 7.95 -1.50
C ALA A 83 3.95 9.28 -2.27
N VAL A 84 3.98 10.41 -1.56
CA VAL A 84 3.72 11.74 -2.10
C VAL A 84 5.00 12.32 -2.67
N THR A 85 4.94 12.74 -3.91
CA THR A 85 6.05 13.24 -4.73
C THR A 85 6.51 14.67 -4.39
N THR A 86 6.17 15.20 -3.23
CA THR A 86 6.60 16.52 -2.75
C THR A 86 7.89 16.51 -1.94
N LEU A 87 8.36 15.32 -1.57
CA LEU A 87 9.61 15.14 -0.84
C LEU A 87 10.78 15.13 -1.83
N THR A 88 11.90 15.72 -1.42
CA THR A 88 13.19 15.53 -2.12
C THR A 88 13.64 14.07 -2.00
N ASP A 89 14.58 13.64 -2.84
CA ASP A 89 15.15 12.29 -2.77
C ASP A 89 15.81 12.01 -1.41
N GLU A 90 16.42 13.03 -0.80
CA GLU A 90 17.04 12.95 0.53
C GLU A 90 15.98 12.78 1.63
N GLU A 91 14.94 13.60 1.61
CA GLU A 91 13.83 13.51 2.55
C GLU A 91 13.10 12.15 2.43
N MET A 92 12.88 11.68 1.20
CA MET A 92 12.29 10.37 0.94
C MET A 92 13.16 9.26 1.53
N THR A 93 14.48 9.32 1.30
CA THR A 93 15.43 8.36 1.85
C THR A 93 15.43 8.39 3.38
N SER A 94 15.46 9.57 3.99
CA SER A 94 15.39 9.73 5.46
C SER A 94 14.10 9.13 6.03
N VAL A 95 12.93 9.45 5.47
CA VAL A 95 11.66 8.91 5.97
C VAL A 95 11.63 7.39 5.87
N VAL A 96 12.11 6.82 4.75
CA VAL A 96 12.05 5.37 4.54
C VAL A 96 13.12 4.66 5.38
N VAL A 97 14.37 5.10 5.33
CA VAL A 97 15.49 4.36 5.93
C VAL A 97 15.59 4.62 7.44
N GLU A 98 15.60 5.90 7.86
CA GLU A 98 15.69 6.24 9.28
C GLU A 98 14.41 5.84 10.01
N GLY A 99 13.24 6.04 9.37
CA GLY A 99 11.96 5.57 9.92
C GLY A 99 11.94 4.06 10.12
N THR A 100 12.45 3.28 9.15
CA THR A 100 12.54 1.82 9.29
C THR A 100 13.51 1.42 10.41
N ARG A 101 14.69 2.06 10.50
CA ARG A 101 15.66 1.80 11.57
C ARG A 101 15.01 2.02 12.95
N HIS A 102 14.38 3.17 13.13
CA HIS A 102 13.71 3.52 14.38
C HIS A 102 12.58 2.53 14.75
N VAL A 103 11.82 2.07 13.74
CA VAL A 103 10.76 1.06 13.96
C VAL A 103 11.34 -0.32 14.28
N ILE A 104 12.47 -0.72 13.70
CA ILE A 104 13.18 -1.96 14.07
C ILE A 104 13.62 -1.89 15.55
N ASP A 105 14.25 -0.79 15.96
CA ASP A 105 14.70 -0.59 17.35
C ASP A 105 13.50 -0.60 18.32
N PHE A 106 12.41 0.06 17.95
CA PHE A 106 11.16 0.00 18.70
C PHE A 106 10.61 -1.42 18.80
N ALA A 107 10.54 -2.17 17.69
CA ALA A 107 10.03 -3.53 17.68
C ALA A 107 10.81 -4.46 18.62
N LYS A 108 12.15 -4.31 18.65
CA LYS A 108 13.01 -5.02 19.61
C LYS A 108 12.73 -4.60 21.06
N ALA A 109 12.68 -3.29 21.31
CA ALA A 109 12.49 -2.76 22.65
C ALA A 109 11.12 -3.12 23.26
N CYS A 110 10.06 -3.19 22.45
CA CYS A 110 8.72 -3.55 22.90
C CYS A 110 8.45 -5.06 22.91
N GLY A 111 9.43 -5.89 22.54
CA GLY A 111 9.33 -7.35 22.54
C GLY A 111 8.43 -7.91 21.44
N ALA A 112 8.26 -7.20 20.32
CA ALA A 112 7.44 -7.66 19.21
C ALA A 112 7.99 -8.96 18.61
N GLN A 113 7.13 -9.95 18.45
CA GLN A 113 7.50 -11.22 17.83
C GLN A 113 7.57 -11.13 16.31
N LYS A 114 6.76 -10.26 15.69
CA LYS A 114 6.66 -10.08 14.25
C LYS A 114 6.79 -8.61 13.86
N LEU A 115 7.56 -8.35 12.81
CA LEU A 115 7.67 -7.04 12.15
C LEU A 115 7.27 -7.18 10.69
N MET A 116 6.20 -6.54 10.26
CA MET A 116 5.84 -6.42 8.86
C MET A 116 6.29 -5.07 8.32
N LEU A 117 7.11 -5.07 7.28
CA LEU A 117 7.44 -3.89 6.48
C LEU A 117 6.63 -3.92 5.18
N THR A 118 5.70 -3.00 4.97
CA THR A 118 5.10 -2.84 3.63
C THR A 118 6.14 -2.28 2.67
N SER A 119 6.77 -3.19 1.93
CA SER A 119 7.70 -2.85 0.85
C SER A 119 6.94 -2.46 -0.42
N SER A 120 7.57 -2.38 -1.57
CA SER A 120 6.97 -1.89 -2.80
C SER A 120 7.50 -2.63 -4.03
N GLY A 121 6.67 -2.79 -5.06
CA GLY A 121 7.11 -3.21 -6.39
C GLY A 121 8.15 -2.26 -7.02
N ALA A 122 8.32 -1.05 -6.49
CA ALA A 122 9.36 -0.12 -6.93
C ALA A 122 10.80 -0.65 -6.70
N VAL A 123 10.98 -1.66 -5.84
CA VAL A 123 12.28 -2.31 -5.62
C VAL A 123 12.79 -3.01 -6.89
N TYR A 124 11.91 -3.42 -7.78
CA TYR A 124 12.30 -4.06 -9.03
C TYR A 124 12.83 -3.07 -10.09
N GLY A 125 12.46 -1.79 -9.98
CA GLY A 125 12.85 -0.74 -10.93
C GLY A 125 11.94 -0.65 -12.15
N SER A 126 12.50 -0.27 -13.30
CA SER A 126 11.75 -0.17 -14.56
C SER A 126 11.58 -1.54 -15.18
N LEU A 127 10.34 -1.89 -15.55
CA LEU A 127 9.96 -3.24 -15.95
C LEU A 127 9.34 -3.22 -17.35
N ALA A 128 9.74 -4.18 -18.17
CA ALA A 128 9.15 -4.44 -19.50
C ALA A 128 8.08 -5.54 -19.47
N ALA A 129 8.06 -6.36 -18.42
CA ALA A 129 7.15 -7.50 -18.24
C ALA A 129 6.72 -7.65 -16.78
N THR A 130 5.80 -8.59 -16.53
CA THR A 130 5.43 -9.04 -15.18
C THR A 130 6.64 -9.55 -14.40
N VAL A 131 6.67 -9.30 -13.09
CA VAL A 131 7.78 -9.68 -12.20
C VAL A 131 7.32 -10.60 -11.09
N SER A 132 8.15 -11.59 -10.79
CA SER A 132 8.05 -12.43 -9.60
C SER A 132 9.04 -11.98 -8.55
N GLU A 133 8.97 -12.58 -7.37
CA GLU A 133 9.89 -12.31 -6.27
C GLU A 133 11.33 -12.78 -6.54
N GLU A 134 11.53 -13.63 -7.55
CA GLU A 134 12.84 -14.08 -8.04
C GLU A 134 13.48 -13.05 -9.00
N THR A 135 12.71 -12.08 -9.49
CA THR A 135 13.23 -11.04 -10.37
C THR A 135 14.25 -10.18 -9.60
N PRO A 136 15.46 -9.95 -10.14
CA PRO A 136 16.47 -9.13 -9.47
C PRO A 136 15.96 -7.71 -9.20
N CYS A 137 16.14 -7.25 -7.97
CA CYS A 137 15.79 -5.88 -7.58
C CYS A 137 16.81 -4.89 -8.17
N ARG A 138 16.35 -3.92 -8.98
CA ARG A 138 17.15 -2.86 -9.61
C ARG A 138 16.45 -1.51 -9.53
N PRO A 139 16.20 -0.99 -8.30
CA PRO A 139 15.43 0.23 -8.12
C PRO A 139 16.14 1.44 -8.75
N THR A 140 15.37 2.27 -9.44
CA THR A 140 15.85 3.47 -10.14
C THR A 140 15.51 4.77 -9.40
N THR A 141 14.51 4.74 -8.49
CA THR A 141 14.06 5.90 -7.71
C THR A 141 14.60 5.87 -6.28
N ALA A 142 14.73 7.02 -5.62
CA ALA A 142 15.11 7.12 -4.21
C ALA A 142 14.17 6.31 -3.31
N TYR A 143 12.86 6.37 -3.58
CA TYR A 143 11.86 5.55 -2.90
C TYR A 143 12.12 4.04 -3.03
N GLY A 144 12.33 3.55 -4.25
CA GLY A 144 12.61 2.12 -4.50
C GLY A 144 13.91 1.66 -3.85
N LYS A 145 14.98 2.48 -3.94
CA LYS A 145 16.27 2.21 -3.28
C LYS A 145 16.12 2.17 -1.76
N GLY A 146 15.40 3.15 -1.19
CA GLY A 146 15.11 3.19 0.25
C GLY A 146 14.32 1.97 0.72
N LYS A 147 13.30 1.54 -0.04
CA LYS A 147 12.52 0.33 0.29
C LYS A 147 13.36 -0.95 0.23
N LEU A 148 14.24 -1.09 -0.77
CA LEU A 148 15.13 -2.25 -0.84
C LEU A 148 16.12 -2.29 0.33
N LEU A 149 16.69 -1.14 0.70
CA LEU A 149 17.56 -1.03 1.88
C LEU A 149 16.78 -1.35 3.18
N ALA A 150 15.53 -0.87 3.29
CA ALA A 150 14.67 -1.18 4.41
C ALA A 150 14.35 -2.69 4.52
N GLU A 151 14.11 -3.40 3.39
CA GLU A 151 13.99 -4.86 3.39
C GLU A 151 15.25 -5.54 3.93
N GLN A 152 16.44 -5.09 3.50
CA GLN A 152 17.71 -5.63 3.97
C GLN A 152 17.88 -5.41 5.48
N MET A 153 17.67 -4.19 5.97
CA MET A 153 17.74 -3.87 7.40
C MET A 153 16.80 -4.73 8.25
N CYS A 154 15.57 -4.95 7.75
CA CYS A 154 14.62 -5.84 8.40
C CYS A 154 15.16 -7.28 8.49
N ARG A 155 15.68 -7.84 7.39
CA ARG A 155 16.27 -9.21 7.39
C ARG A 155 17.43 -9.35 8.36
N GLU A 156 18.26 -8.32 8.47
CA GLU A 156 19.44 -8.29 9.37
C GLU A 156 19.05 -8.00 10.84
N SER A 157 17.80 -7.68 11.12
CA SER A 157 17.35 -7.24 12.45
C SER A 157 17.34 -8.35 13.50
N GLY A 158 17.27 -9.62 13.09
CA GLY A 158 17.04 -10.77 13.98
C GLY A 158 15.57 -10.97 14.41
N LEU A 159 14.64 -10.15 13.94
CA LEU A 159 13.20 -10.30 14.16
C LEU A 159 12.60 -11.30 13.15
N HIS A 160 11.40 -11.82 13.45
CA HIS A 160 10.58 -12.48 12.43
C HIS A 160 9.95 -11.42 11.52
N VAL A 161 10.52 -11.23 10.32
CA VAL A 161 10.14 -10.14 9.44
C VAL A 161 9.31 -10.61 8.25
N LEU A 162 8.30 -9.82 7.89
CA LEU A 162 7.36 -10.10 6.82
C LEU A 162 7.43 -8.96 5.79
N LEU A 163 7.61 -9.31 4.52
CA LEU A 163 8.01 -8.37 3.47
C LEU A 163 7.02 -8.36 2.29
N PRO A 164 5.77 -7.89 2.47
CA PRO A 164 4.86 -7.68 1.35
C PRO A 164 5.39 -6.58 0.41
N ARG A 165 5.67 -6.92 -0.85
CA ARG A 165 6.00 -5.98 -1.93
C ARG A 165 4.72 -5.51 -2.60
N CYS A 166 4.24 -4.36 -2.17
CA CYS A 166 2.97 -3.79 -2.55
C CYS A 166 3.06 -3.08 -3.91
N PHE A 167 2.09 -3.34 -4.81
CA PHE A 167 2.03 -2.73 -6.15
C PHE A 167 1.02 -1.58 -6.20
N ALA A 168 -0.06 -1.70 -6.96
CA ALA A 168 -1.05 -0.65 -7.07
C ALA A 168 -2.42 -1.09 -6.55
N PHE A 169 -3.08 -0.16 -5.87
CA PHE A 169 -4.33 -0.41 -5.16
C PHE A 169 -5.36 0.66 -5.46
N LEU A 170 -6.63 0.30 -5.22
CA LEU A 170 -7.73 1.25 -5.21
C LEU A 170 -8.71 0.91 -4.07
N GLY A 171 -9.47 1.92 -3.65
CA GLY A 171 -10.44 1.79 -2.56
C GLY A 171 -10.98 3.15 -2.13
N PRO A 172 -11.95 3.19 -1.21
CA PRO A 172 -12.62 4.44 -0.80
C PRO A 172 -11.69 5.52 -0.25
N TYR A 173 -10.52 5.11 0.29
CA TYR A 173 -9.57 6.03 0.91
C TYR A 173 -8.40 6.42 -0.01
N LEU A 174 -8.47 6.05 -1.31
CA LEU A 174 -7.47 6.45 -2.29
C LEU A 174 -7.49 7.98 -2.46
N ASN A 175 -6.32 8.60 -2.38
CA ASN A 175 -6.20 10.01 -2.73
C ASN A 175 -6.26 10.15 -4.25
N ARG A 176 -7.37 10.71 -4.74
CA ARG A 176 -7.66 10.85 -6.18
C ARG A 176 -6.93 12.03 -6.83
N GLY A 177 -6.35 12.92 -6.05
CA GLY A 177 -5.62 14.12 -6.55
C GLY A 177 -4.12 13.90 -6.74
N ILE A 178 -3.60 12.69 -6.56
CA ILE A 178 -2.18 12.38 -6.68
C ILE A 178 -1.95 11.51 -7.92
N HIS A 179 -0.73 11.45 -8.41
CA HIS A 179 -0.16 10.85 -9.63
C HIS A 179 -0.61 9.43 -10.07
N PHE A 180 -1.66 8.86 -9.49
CA PHE A 180 -2.17 7.55 -9.90
C PHE A 180 -3.28 7.70 -10.95
N ALA A 181 -3.05 7.14 -12.14
CA ALA A 181 -3.98 7.25 -13.27
C ALA A 181 -5.42 6.91 -12.88
N ILE A 182 -5.64 5.78 -12.19
CA ILE A 182 -7.00 5.33 -11.82
C ILE A 182 -7.72 6.33 -10.91
N GLY A 183 -7.03 6.92 -9.92
CA GLY A 183 -7.62 7.91 -9.03
C GLY A 183 -8.06 9.16 -9.79
N ASN A 184 -7.20 9.67 -10.67
CA ASN A 184 -7.49 10.82 -11.51
C ASN A 184 -8.65 10.54 -12.47
N PHE A 185 -8.70 9.36 -13.09
CA PHE A 185 -9.76 8.98 -14.03
C PHE A 185 -11.12 8.89 -13.32
N ILE A 186 -11.16 8.28 -12.13
CA ILE A 186 -12.36 8.24 -11.30
C ILE A 186 -12.82 9.66 -10.94
N GLN A 187 -11.89 10.52 -10.48
CA GLN A 187 -12.24 11.90 -10.11
C GLN A 187 -12.74 12.70 -11.32
N ASN A 188 -12.07 12.59 -12.46
CA ASN A 188 -12.51 13.27 -13.70
C ASN A 188 -13.91 12.82 -14.12
N CYS A 189 -14.24 11.53 -14.00
CA CYS A 189 -15.60 11.05 -14.29
C CYS A 189 -16.63 11.61 -13.32
N ILE A 190 -16.32 11.71 -12.03
CA ILE A 190 -17.21 12.30 -11.00
C ILE A 190 -17.46 13.77 -11.28
N ASP A 191 -16.43 14.51 -11.66
CA ASP A 191 -16.48 15.95 -11.90
C ASP A 191 -16.98 16.32 -13.31
N GLY A 192 -17.27 15.31 -14.16
CA GLY A 192 -17.66 15.53 -15.56
C GLY A 192 -16.53 16.12 -16.42
N GLN A 193 -15.28 16.00 -15.99
CA GLN A 193 -14.11 16.54 -16.68
C GLN A 193 -13.52 15.50 -17.65
N PRO A 194 -12.81 15.91 -18.71
CA PRO A 194 -12.13 14.97 -19.59
C PRO A 194 -11.09 14.12 -18.86
N ILE A 195 -11.03 12.83 -19.21
CA ILE A 195 -9.95 11.93 -18.79
C ILE A 195 -8.75 12.21 -19.70
N VAL A 196 -7.67 12.76 -19.14
CA VAL A 196 -6.47 13.10 -19.91
C VAL A 196 -5.36 12.09 -19.64
N ILE A 197 -5.00 11.36 -20.70
CA ILE A 197 -3.85 10.44 -20.71
C ILE A 197 -2.65 11.21 -21.26
N LYS A 198 -1.70 11.58 -20.39
CA LYS A 198 -0.53 12.39 -20.76
C LYS A 198 0.43 11.66 -21.71
N GLY A 199 0.57 10.34 -21.58
CA GLY A 199 1.35 9.48 -22.46
C GLY A 199 0.51 8.89 -23.60
N ASP A 200 1.02 7.81 -24.20
CA ASP A 200 0.38 7.06 -25.29
C ASP A 200 -0.74 6.12 -24.84
N GLY A 201 -0.83 5.86 -23.53
CA GLY A 201 -1.80 4.96 -22.93
C GLY A 201 -1.42 3.47 -23.00
N LEU A 202 -0.26 3.11 -23.52
CA LEU A 202 0.20 1.71 -23.64
C LEU A 202 0.74 1.09 -22.35
N PRO A 203 1.30 1.85 -21.37
CA PRO A 203 1.81 1.26 -20.13
C PRO A 203 0.79 0.36 -19.45
N MET A 204 1.26 -0.83 -19.03
CA MET A 204 0.44 -1.83 -18.36
C MET A 204 0.47 -1.65 -16.85
N ARG A 205 -0.68 -1.74 -16.22
CA ARG A 205 -0.88 -1.66 -14.77
C ARG A 205 -1.81 -2.77 -14.33
N SER A 206 -1.86 -3.01 -13.04
CA SER A 206 -2.90 -3.83 -12.41
C SER A 206 -3.29 -3.22 -11.07
N TYR A 207 -4.46 -3.55 -10.57
CA TYR A 207 -4.99 -2.93 -9.37
C TYR A 207 -5.68 -3.96 -8.48
N LEU A 208 -5.28 -4.00 -7.21
CA LEU A 208 -5.93 -4.81 -6.18
C LEU A 208 -6.83 -3.92 -5.33
N TYR A 209 -8.03 -4.41 -5.00
CA TYR A 209 -8.94 -3.66 -4.14
C TYR A 209 -8.48 -3.65 -2.68
N ALA A 210 -8.86 -2.61 -1.96
CA ALA A 210 -8.44 -2.38 -0.57
C ALA A 210 -8.78 -3.52 0.38
N ASP A 211 -9.91 -4.20 0.21
CA ASP A 211 -10.29 -5.33 1.05
C ASP A 211 -9.38 -6.54 0.82
N ASP A 212 -9.13 -6.89 -0.45
CA ASP A 212 -8.17 -7.93 -0.81
C ASP A 212 -6.76 -7.60 -0.28
N LEU A 213 -6.33 -6.32 -0.41
CA LEU A 213 -5.05 -5.87 0.15
C LEU A 213 -4.98 -6.15 1.66
N VAL A 214 -5.99 -5.77 2.42
CA VAL A 214 -6.00 -5.93 3.89
C VAL A 214 -5.98 -7.41 4.26
N GLU A 215 -6.79 -8.22 3.61
CA GLU A 215 -6.81 -9.67 3.82
C GLU A 215 -5.45 -10.29 3.53
N TRP A 216 -4.80 -9.91 2.42
CA TRP A 216 -3.48 -10.42 2.06
C TRP A 216 -2.41 -9.99 3.07
N LEU A 217 -2.42 -8.74 3.52
CA LEU A 217 -1.47 -8.27 4.52
C LEU A 217 -1.62 -9.05 5.85
N PHE A 218 -2.85 -9.28 6.32
CA PHE A 218 -3.06 -10.06 7.54
C PHE A 218 -2.70 -11.53 7.35
N ALA A 219 -3.00 -12.14 6.21
CA ALA A 219 -2.58 -13.51 5.93
C ALA A 219 -1.05 -13.65 5.90
N ILE A 220 -0.34 -12.69 5.31
CA ILE A 220 1.13 -12.65 5.34
C ILE A 220 1.64 -12.44 6.78
N LEU A 221 0.98 -11.59 7.57
CA LEU A 221 1.33 -11.40 8.99
C LEU A 221 1.21 -12.69 9.79
N GLU A 222 0.20 -13.50 9.53
CA GLU A 222 -0.05 -14.74 10.25
C GLU A 222 0.83 -15.89 9.79
N ARG A 223 0.91 -16.11 8.47
CA ARG A 223 1.41 -17.34 7.85
C ARG A 223 2.64 -17.14 6.97
N GLY A 224 3.04 -15.90 6.69
CA GLY A 224 4.20 -15.61 5.85
C GLY A 224 5.50 -16.13 6.45
N GLU A 225 6.41 -16.57 5.59
CA GLU A 225 7.76 -17.01 5.97
C GLU A 225 8.66 -15.79 6.25
N SER A 226 9.44 -15.87 7.34
CA SER A 226 10.32 -14.78 7.75
C SER A 226 11.40 -14.48 6.71
N GLY A 227 11.58 -13.19 6.40
CA GLY A 227 12.58 -12.69 5.45
C GLY A 227 12.22 -12.93 3.98
N ARG A 228 11.18 -13.73 3.69
CA ARG A 228 10.72 -14.04 2.34
C ARG A 228 9.79 -12.95 1.81
N PRO A 229 10.05 -12.36 0.62
CA PRO A 229 9.15 -11.37 0.05
C PRO A 229 7.92 -12.03 -0.59
N TYR A 230 6.78 -11.33 -0.56
CA TYR A 230 5.55 -11.69 -1.24
C TYR A 230 5.05 -10.50 -2.07
N ASN A 231 4.85 -10.70 -3.36
CA ASN A 231 4.19 -9.69 -4.18
C ASN A 231 2.72 -9.58 -3.81
N VAL A 232 2.28 -8.36 -3.49
CA VAL A 232 0.90 -8.03 -3.14
C VAL A 232 0.33 -7.08 -4.19
N GLY A 233 -0.64 -7.56 -4.96
CA GLY A 233 -1.22 -6.84 -6.08
C GLY A 233 -2.14 -7.73 -6.91
N SER A 234 -2.60 -7.24 -8.05
CA SER A 234 -3.34 -8.01 -9.04
C SER A 234 -2.41 -8.46 -10.16
N ASP A 235 -2.56 -9.67 -10.66
CA ASP A 235 -1.90 -10.17 -11.87
C ASP A 235 -2.70 -9.87 -13.15
N ARG A 236 -3.87 -9.23 -13.03
CA ARG A 236 -4.74 -8.86 -14.15
C ARG A 236 -4.30 -7.53 -14.75
N ALA A 237 -3.47 -7.60 -15.77
CA ALA A 237 -2.93 -6.43 -16.45
C ALA A 237 -4.00 -5.69 -17.27
N ILE A 238 -3.92 -4.35 -17.26
CA ILE A 238 -4.74 -3.46 -18.09
C ILE A 238 -3.89 -2.30 -18.59
N SER A 239 -4.06 -1.89 -19.86
CA SER A 239 -3.38 -0.69 -20.35
C SER A 239 -4.01 0.58 -19.74
N ILE A 240 -3.25 1.67 -19.67
CA ILE A 240 -3.77 2.97 -19.21
C ILE A 240 -4.94 3.44 -20.09
N ARG A 241 -4.90 3.14 -21.41
CA ARG A 241 -5.98 3.48 -22.34
C ARG A 241 -7.24 2.69 -22.02
N ASP A 242 -7.14 1.36 -21.88
CA ASP A 242 -8.29 0.51 -21.59
C ASP A 242 -8.84 0.78 -20.19
N LEU A 243 -7.97 1.14 -19.23
CA LEU A 243 -8.37 1.58 -17.90
C LEU A 243 -9.26 2.84 -17.97
N ALA A 244 -8.89 3.83 -18.80
CA ALA A 244 -9.69 5.04 -18.96
C ALA A 244 -11.09 4.73 -19.52
N VAL A 245 -11.16 3.84 -20.51
CA VAL A 245 -12.43 3.35 -21.07
C VAL A 245 -13.25 2.63 -20.00
N LEU A 246 -12.63 1.67 -19.29
CA LEU A 246 -13.29 0.89 -18.25
C LEU A 246 -13.84 1.77 -17.11
N VAL A 247 -13.07 2.77 -16.66
CA VAL A 247 -13.53 3.72 -15.61
C VAL A 247 -14.74 4.50 -16.09
N ARG A 248 -14.68 5.08 -17.30
CA ARG A 248 -15.77 5.84 -17.90
C ARG A 248 -17.05 5.00 -18.02
N GLU A 249 -16.94 3.79 -18.53
CA GLU A 249 -18.09 2.89 -18.74
C GLU A 249 -18.65 2.42 -17.39
N THR A 250 -17.79 2.02 -16.46
CA THR A 250 -18.19 1.55 -15.12
C THR A 250 -18.95 2.62 -14.34
N LEU A 251 -18.55 3.89 -14.46
CA LEU A 251 -19.19 5.02 -13.80
C LEU A 251 -20.29 5.67 -14.66
N GLN A 252 -20.57 5.14 -15.85
CA GLN A 252 -21.54 5.69 -16.80
C GLN A 252 -21.33 7.16 -17.10
N SER A 253 -20.05 7.59 -17.11
CA SER A 253 -19.67 8.99 -17.32
C SER A 253 -19.66 9.31 -18.82
N LYS A 254 -19.96 10.57 -19.14
CA LYS A 254 -19.84 11.15 -20.50
C LYS A 254 -18.49 11.84 -20.73
N SER A 255 -17.54 11.69 -19.81
CA SER A 255 -16.20 12.29 -19.90
C SER A 255 -15.50 11.90 -21.20
N GLU A 256 -14.99 12.87 -21.92
CA GLU A 256 -14.15 12.64 -23.10
C GLU A 256 -12.81 12.02 -22.69
N ILE A 257 -12.27 11.09 -23.48
CA ILE A 257 -10.92 10.53 -23.26
C ILE A 257 -9.96 11.18 -24.26
N LYS A 258 -8.95 11.88 -23.73
CA LYS A 258 -7.91 12.57 -24.52
C LYS A 258 -6.56 11.89 -24.32
N VAL A 259 -5.94 11.40 -25.39
CA VAL A 259 -4.58 10.85 -25.40
C VAL A 259 -3.66 11.90 -25.99
N LEU A 260 -2.69 12.40 -25.20
CA LEU A 260 -1.81 13.50 -25.63
C LEU A 260 -0.47 13.00 -26.17
N GLY A 261 0.02 11.85 -25.69
CA GLY A 261 1.29 11.29 -26.10
C GLY A 261 1.20 10.41 -27.34
N GLN A 262 2.34 10.24 -28.00
CA GLN A 262 2.51 9.31 -29.13
C GLN A 262 3.27 8.06 -28.64
N ALA A 263 2.97 6.91 -29.24
CA ALA A 263 3.66 5.67 -28.96
C ALA A 263 5.15 5.77 -29.32
N VAL A 264 6.01 5.43 -28.36
CA VAL A 264 7.46 5.34 -28.58
C VAL A 264 7.84 3.87 -28.61
N ALA A 265 8.44 3.44 -29.72
CA ALA A 265 8.87 2.05 -29.89
C ALA A 265 9.86 1.65 -28.78
N GLY A 266 9.62 0.51 -28.13
CA GLY A 266 10.47 -0.01 -27.05
C GLY A 266 10.23 0.58 -25.66
N ALA A 267 9.31 1.52 -25.47
CA ALA A 267 8.96 2.11 -24.18
C ALA A 267 7.99 1.23 -23.35
N ALA A 268 8.18 -0.09 -23.37
CA ALA A 268 7.35 -0.99 -22.56
C ALA A 268 7.51 -0.67 -21.08
N ASN A 269 6.40 -0.30 -20.42
CA ASN A 269 6.35 -0.05 -19.00
C ASN A 269 5.22 -0.89 -18.41
N CYS A 270 5.60 -1.99 -17.73
CA CYS A 270 4.69 -2.96 -17.14
C CYS A 270 4.87 -2.98 -15.63
N TYR A 271 3.94 -2.40 -14.87
CA TYR A 271 3.96 -2.46 -13.41
C TYR A 271 2.87 -3.41 -12.92
N VAL A 272 3.14 -4.71 -13.12
CA VAL A 272 2.21 -5.82 -12.85
C VAL A 272 2.98 -6.94 -12.14
N PRO A 273 2.55 -7.38 -10.94
CA PRO A 273 3.19 -8.51 -10.26
C PRO A 273 2.74 -9.86 -10.82
N ASN A 274 3.63 -10.85 -10.76
CA ASN A 274 3.24 -12.23 -10.61
C ASN A 274 2.97 -12.48 -9.11
N VAL A 275 1.82 -13.02 -8.78
CA VAL A 275 1.38 -13.28 -7.39
C VAL A 275 1.26 -14.78 -7.08
N SER A 276 1.88 -15.63 -7.91
CA SER A 276 1.80 -17.09 -7.74
C SER A 276 2.28 -17.52 -6.36
N ARG A 277 3.35 -16.93 -5.83
CA ARG A 277 3.84 -17.23 -4.49
C ARG A 277 2.79 -16.98 -3.41
N ALA A 278 2.14 -15.81 -3.42
CA ALA A 278 1.09 -15.50 -2.46
C ALA A 278 -0.11 -16.43 -2.58
N ARG A 279 -0.47 -16.81 -3.82
CA ARG A 279 -1.54 -17.76 -4.09
C ARG A 279 -1.19 -19.18 -3.64
N ASP A 280 -0.03 -19.68 -4.04
CA ASP A 280 0.33 -21.10 -3.89
C ASP A 280 0.76 -21.43 -2.44
N GLU A 281 1.36 -20.48 -1.72
CA GLU A 281 1.83 -20.66 -0.34
C GLU A 281 0.82 -20.20 0.73
N LEU A 282 -0.04 -19.22 0.41
CA LEU A 282 -0.92 -18.58 1.38
C LEU A 282 -2.41 -18.62 0.98
N ASP A 283 -2.76 -19.29 -0.12
CA ASP A 283 -4.13 -19.39 -0.67
C ASP A 283 -4.77 -18.02 -0.96
N LEU A 284 -3.95 -17.02 -1.34
CA LEU A 284 -4.42 -15.66 -1.55
C LEU A 284 -4.88 -15.47 -3.01
N VAL A 285 -6.15 -15.12 -3.16
CA VAL A 285 -6.75 -14.85 -4.46
C VAL A 285 -7.44 -13.49 -4.46
N GLN A 286 -7.41 -12.81 -5.60
CA GLN A 286 -8.17 -11.59 -5.79
C GLN A 286 -9.67 -11.90 -5.86
N LYS A 287 -10.45 -11.36 -4.92
CA LYS A 287 -11.91 -11.59 -4.81
C LYS A 287 -12.71 -10.50 -5.53
N VAL A 288 -12.25 -9.24 -5.45
CA VAL A 288 -12.97 -8.09 -5.99
C VAL A 288 -12.48 -7.76 -7.40
N GLY A 289 -13.39 -7.77 -8.37
CA GLY A 289 -13.12 -7.41 -9.77
C GLY A 289 -12.89 -5.91 -9.94
N LEU A 290 -12.10 -5.52 -10.97
CA LEU A 290 -11.75 -4.12 -11.20
C LEU A 290 -12.96 -3.20 -11.40
N PRO A 291 -14.04 -3.58 -12.14
CA PRO A 291 -15.24 -2.72 -12.24
C PRO A 291 -15.94 -2.48 -10.89
N GLU A 292 -16.04 -3.50 -10.06
CA GLU A 292 -16.61 -3.38 -8.71
C GLU A 292 -15.76 -2.47 -7.83
N ALA A 293 -14.44 -2.68 -7.85
CA ALA A 293 -13.48 -1.87 -7.14
C ALA A 293 -13.52 -0.39 -7.56
N ILE A 294 -13.72 -0.09 -8.85
CA ILE A 294 -13.92 1.27 -9.37
C ILE A 294 -15.18 1.89 -8.78
N ARG A 295 -16.32 1.19 -8.82
CA ARG A 295 -17.58 1.69 -8.23
C ARG A 295 -17.46 1.97 -6.74
N ALA A 296 -16.83 1.08 -5.98
CA ALA A 296 -16.61 1.25 -4.55
C ALA A 296 -15.67 2.43 -4.23
N SER A 297 -14.69 2.67 -5.09
CA SER A 297 -13.72 3.78 -4.93
C SER A 297 -14.26 5.16 -5.36
N ALA A 298 -15.38 5.20 -6.09
CA ALA A 298 -16.02 6.45 -6.55
C ALA A 298 -16.97 7.08 -5.51
N ARG A 299 -17.35 6.33 -4.48
CA ARG A 299 -18.26 6.74 -3.38
C ARG A 299 -17.67 7.76 -2.41
#